data_7f27f1b23b260ee16a530c021ab8e34c
#
_entry.id   7f27f1b23b260ee16a530c021ab8e34c
#
_cell.length_a   1.000
_cell.length_b   1.000
_cell.length_c   1.000
_cell.angle_alpha   90.00
_cell.angle_beta   90.00
_cell.angle_gamma   90.00
#
_symmetry.space_group_name_H-M   'P 1'
#
loop_
_entity.id
_entity.type
_entity.pdbx_description
1 polymer ?
#
loop_
_entity_poly.entity_id
_entity_poly.type
_entity_poly.pdbx_seq_one_letter_code
_entity_poly.pdbx_strand_id
1 'polypeptide(L)'
;MSIFAIADAHLSFGTDKPMDSFPGWNDYVGRIEKNWNKLVTDDDTVVIAGDISWAMDFDRLVADFEFINNLKGKKIILKGNHDYWWNTAKKMNEFIDQHGFYTIKILSNNSYSVENISICGSRGWLFDINDEHDEKVLNREVGRLKMSLDSAECDEKIVFLHYPPITTDSKCDEILDLLTIRIIKKTKL
;
A
#
# COMPACT_ATOMS: atom_id res chain seq x y z
N MET A 1 7.01 -19.40 -3.20
CA MET A 1 6.18 -18.20 -3.04
C MET A 1 7.08 -16.96 -3.10
N SER A 2 6.71 -15.97 -3.88
CA SER A 2 7.46 -14.70 -4.02
C SER A 2 6.63 -13.53 -3.51
N ILE A 3 7.31 -12.44 -3.11
CA ILE A 3 6.67 -11.17 -2.76
C ILE A 3 7.03 -10.17 -3.86
N PHE A 4 6.01 -9.64 -4.52
CA PHE A 4 6.12 -8.58 -5.52
C PHE A 4 5.61 -7.25 -4.94
N ALA A 5 6.03 -6.14 -5.54
CA ALA A 5 5.54 -4.83 -5.21
C ALA A 5 5.21 -4.02 -6.46
N ILE A 6 4.13 -3.26 -6.40
CA ILE A 6 3.73 -2.26 -7.39
C ILE A 6 3.08 -1.09 -6.64
N ALA A 7 3.10 0.10 -7.21
CA ALA A 7 2.37 1.26 -6.72
C ALA A 7 1.74 2.01 -7.89
N ASP A 8 0.91 3.01 -7.58
CA ASP A 8 0.41 3.98 -8.55
C ASP A 8 -0.32 3.35 -9.74
N ALA A 9 -1.18 2.37 -9.46
CA ALA A 9 -1.99 1.72 -10.49
C ALA A 9 -3.04 2.67 -11.08
N HIS A 10 -3.51 3.63 -10.29
CA HIS A 10 -4.44 4.68 -10.71
C HIS A 10 -5.60 4.17 -11.57
N LEU A 11 -6.21 3.05 -11.16
CA LEU A 11 -7.36 2.47 -11.86
C LEU A 11 -8.53 3.44 -11.87
N SER A 12 -9.35 3.37 -12.91
CA SER A 12 -10.46 4.31 -13.11
C SER A 12 -11.66 3.69 -13.81
N PHE A 13 -11.91 2.39 -13.62
CA PHE A 13 -13.06 1.72 -14.23
C PHE A 13 -14.40 2.29 -13.77
N GLY A 14 -14.48 2.75 -12.52
CA GLY A 14 -15.67 3.40 -11.95
C GLY A 14 -15.68 4.92 -12.04
N THR A 15 -14.67 5.54 -12.70
CA THR A 15 -14.53 6.99 -12.80
C THR A 15 -14.05 7.41 -14.19
N ASP A 16 -14.30 8.66 -14.56
CA ASP A 16 -13.83 9.23 -15.84
C ASP A 16 -12.48 9.95 -15.65
N LYS A 17 -11.45 9.19 -15.30
CA LYS A 17 -10.06 9.68 -15.15
C LYS A 17 -9.04 8.73 -15.77
N PRO A 18 -9.09 8.49 -17.11
CA PRO A 18 -8.15 7.57 -17.74
C PRO A 18 -6.73 8.15 -17.72
N MET A 19 -5.77 7.32 -17.32
CA MET A 19 -4.35 7.69 -17.33
C MET A 19 -3.74 7.64 -18.73
N ASP A 20 -4.42 7.07 -19.71
CA ASP A 20 -3.97 6.94 -21.10
C ASP A 20 -3.66 8.28 -21.79
N SER A 21 -4.18 9.38 -21.25
CA SER A 21 -3.87 10.74 -21.74
C SER A 21 -2.42 11.19 -21.43
N PHE A 22 -1.73 10.50 -20.53
CA PHE A 22 -0.35 10.82 -20.16
C PHE A 22 0.66 10.04 -21.03
N PRO A 23 1.78 10.66 -21.45
CA PRO A 23 2.81 9.97 -22.19
C PRO A 23 3.34 8.72 -21.46
N GLY A 24 3.35 7.59 -22.17
CA GLY A 24 3.84 6.31 -21.62
C GLY A 24 2.77 5.47 -20.88
N TRP A 25 1.55 5.99 -20.70
CA TRP A 25 0.46 5.28 -20.01
C TRP A 25 -0.52 4.58 -20.98
N ASN A 26 -0.27 4.61 -22.29
CA ASN A 26 -1.15 3.94 -23.26
C ASN A 26 -1.37 2.48 -22.90
N ASP A 27 -2.63 2.04 -22.85
CA ASP A 27 -3.02 0.67 -22.51
C ASP A 27 -2.37 0.16 -21.21
N TYR A 28 -2.23 1.04 -20.21
CA TYR A 28 -1.53 0.69 -18.97
C TYR A 28 -2.20 -0.44 -18.21
N VAL A 29 -3.53 -0.48 -18.18
CA VAL A 29 -4.30 -1.55 -17.51
C VAL A 29 -4.04 -2.90 -18.17
N GLY A 30 -4.13 -2.99 -19.51
CA GLY A 30 -3.84 -4.22 -20.26
C GLY A 30 -2.39 -4.66 -20.07
N ARG A 31 -1.45 -3.72 -20.00
CA ARG A 31 -0.04 -4.01 -19.71
C ARG A 31 0.19 -4.52 -18.28
N ILE A 32 -0.51 -3.93 -17.29
CA ILE A 32 -0.49 -4.41 -15.90
C ILE A 32 -1.00 -5.84 -15.87
N GLU A 33 -2.19 -6.11 -16.40
CA GLU A 33 -2.81 -7.43 -16.39
C GLU A 33 -1.92 -8.48 -17.06
N LYS A 34 -1.45 -8.19 -18.26
CA LYS A 34 -0.58 -9.10 -19.04
C LYS A 34 0.71 -9.43 -18.29
N ASN A 35 1.41 -8.43 -17.76
CA ASN A 35 2.68 -8.64 -17.07
C ASN A 35 2.47 -9.29 -15.71
N TRP A 36 1.42 -8.93 -14.98
CA TRP A 36 1.06 -9.55 -13.72
C TRP A 36 0.81 -11.05 -13.90
N ASN A 37 -0.09 -11.40 -14.83
CA ASN A 37 -0.45 -12.81 -15.06
C ASN A 37 0.70 -13.66 -15.63
N LYS A 38 1.73 -13.02 -16.21
CA LYS A 38 2.95 -13.68 -16.66
C LYS A 38 3.91 -13.98 -15.51
N LEU A 39 3.99 -13.10 -14.49
CA LEU A 39 5.02 -13.15 -13.45
C LEU A 39 4.49 -13.73 -12.14
N VAL A 40 3.22 -13.46 -11.80
CA VAL A 40 2.60 -13.81 -10.52
C VAL A 40 1.83 -15.11 -10.64
N THR A 41 1.97 -15.97 -9.64
CA THR A 41 1.18 -17.20 -9.47
C THR A 41 0.18 -17.04 -8.32
N ASP A 42 -0.77 -17.97 -8.18
CA ASP A 42 -1.78 -17.92 -7.12
C ASP A 42 -1.18 -18.05 -5.70
N ASP A 43 0.01 -18.64 -5.59
CA ASP A 43 0.72 -18.77 -4.32
C ASP A 43 1.48 -17.50 -3.91
N ASP A 44 1.70 -16.56 -4.82
CA ASP A 44 2.48 -15.37 -4.57
C ASP A 44 1.67 -14.27 -3.85
N THR A 45 2.40 -13.32 -3.28
CA THR A 45 1.83 -12.14 -2.65
C THR A 45 2.31 -10.88 -3.37
N VAL A 46 1.39 -9.98 -3.69
CA VAL A 46 1.71 -8.68 -4.28
C VAL A 46 1.29 -7.55 -3.34
N VAL A 47 2.23 -6.69 -2.97
CA VAL A 47 1.93 -5.48 -2.22
C VAL A 47 1.68 -4.34 -3.19
N ILE A 48 0.48 -3.73 -3.10
CA ILE A 48 0.12 -2.53 -3.86
C ILE A 48 0.29 -1.33 -2.92
N ALA A 49 1.37 -0.60 -3.15
CA ALA A 49 1.84 0.42 -2.21
C ALA A 49 1.19 1.80 -2.43
N GLY A 50 -0.13 1.84 -2.54
CA GLY A 50 -0.92 3.08 -2.62
C GLY A 50 -1.22 3.56 -4.03
N ASP A 51 -2.06 4.57 -4.11
CA ASP A 51 -2.59 5.18 -5.33
C ASP A 51 -3.19 4.14 -6.29
N ILE A 52 -4.12 3.37 -5.72
CA ILE A 52 -4.71 2.19 -6.34
C ILE A 52 -5.77 2.59 -7.34
N SER A 53 -6.66 3.52 -6.94
CA SER A 53 -7.86 3.89 -7.70
C SER A 53 -8.21 5.36 -7.54
N TRP A 54 -8.71 5.97 -8.62
CA TRP A 54 -9.30 7.30 -8.63
C TRP A 54 -10.74 7.36 -8.08
N ALA A 55 -11.28 6.26 -7.59
CA ALA A 55 -12.59 6.26 -6.96
C ALA A 55 -12.66 7.26 -5.81
N MET A 56 -13.83 7.89 -5.63
CA MET A 56 -14.08 8.84 -4.54
C MET A 56 -14.84 8.18 -3.38
N ASP A 57 -15.45 7.03 -3.63
CA ASP A 57 -16.32 6.29 -2.72
C ASP A 57 -16.28 4.78 -3.05
N PHE A 58 -16.92 3.97 -2.22
CA PHE A 58 -16.96 2.52 -2.41
C PHE A 58 -17.78 2.09 -3.64
N ASP A 59 -18.83 2.82 -3.99
CA ASP A 59 -19.67 2.46 -5.13
C ASP A 59 -18.86 2.50 -6.45
N ARG A 60 -18.02 3.51 -6.60
CA ARG A 60 -17.13 3.65 -7.76
C ARG A 60 -15.91 2.73 -7.69
N LEU A 61 -15.53 2.26 -6.49
CA LEU A 61 -14.38 1.40 -6.29
C LEU A 61 -14.61 -0.05 -6.73
N VAL A 62 -15.87 -0.50 -6.79
CA VAL A 62 -16.24 -1.91 -7.04
C VAL A 62 -15.51 -2.48 -8.26
N ALA A 63 -15.58 -1.79 -9.40
CA ALA A 63 -15.00 -2.29 -10.66
C ALA A 63 -13.45 -2.36 -10.61
N ASP A 64 -12.80 -1.41 -9.94
CA ASP A 64 -11.35 -1.42 -9.76
C ASP A 64 -10.92 -2.58 -8.85
N PHE A 65 -11.66 -2.83 -7.76
CA PHE A 65 -11.36 -3.94 -6.86
C PHE A 65 -11.71 -5.30 -7.46
N GLU A 66 -12.74 -5.40 -8.28
CA GLU A 66 -13.04 -6.61 -9.05
C GLU A 66 -11.86 -6.96 -9.98
N PHE A 67 -11.34 -5.97 -10.71
CA PHE A 67 -10.15 -6.16 -11.55
C PHE A 67 -8.96 -6.67 -10.72
N ILE A 68 -8.63 -6.01 -9.60
CA ILE A 68 -7.51 -6.42 -8.73
C ILE A 68 -7.75 -7.81 -8.15
N ASN A 69 -8.98 -8.09 -7.69
CA ASN A 69 -9.30 -9.38 -7.10
C ASN A 69 -9.14 -10.55 -8.08
N ASN A 70 -9.40 -10.32 -9.36
CA ASN A 70 -9.28 -11.31 -10.43
C ASN A 70 -7.83 -11.55 -10.89
N LEU A 71 -6.90 -10.66 -10.58
CA LEU A 71 -5.47 -10.89 -10.81
C LEU A 71 -4.97 -12.02 -9.89
N LYS A 72 -3.97 -12.78 -10.36
CA LYS A 72 -3.37 -13.88 -9.60
C LYS A 72 -2.73 -13.43 -8.29
N GLY A 73 -2.64 -14.35 -7.34
CA GLY A 73 -1.96 -14.18 -6.06
C GLY A 73 -2.78 -13.41 -5.03
N LYS A 74 -2.23 -13.30 -3.82
CA LYS A 74 -2.81 -12.53 -2.71
C LYS A 74 -2.35 -11.08 -2.83
N LYS A 75 -3.27 -10.13 -2.62
CA LYS A 75 -2.94 -8.70 -2.65
C LYS A 75 -2.98 -8.12 -1.24
N ILE A 76 -1.93 -7.39 -0.86
CA ILE A 76 -1.89 -6.59 0.36
C ILE A 76 -1.81 -5.14 -0.10
N ILE A 77 -2.80 -4.33 0.27
CA ILE A 77 -2.90 -2.96 -0.18
C ILE A 77 -2.73 -1.98 0.97
N LEU A 78 -2.00 -0.89 0.75
CA LEU A 78 -1.88 0.23 1.67
C LEU A 78 -2.34 1.52 0.99
N LYS A 79 -2.62 2.54 1.80
CA LYS A 79 -3.14 3.82 1.33
C LYS A 79 -2.07 4.66 0.64
N GLY A 80 -2.41 5.23 -0.53
CA GLY A 80 -1.71 6.35 -1.14
C GLY A 80 -2.35 7.70 -0.84
N ASN A 81 -1.91 8.75 -1.51
CA ASN A 81 -2.49 10.09 -1.33
C ASN A 81 -3.75 10.33 -2.19
N HIS A 82 -3.89 9.63 -3.30
CA HIS A 82 -5.06 9.73 -4.19
C HIS A 82 -6.14 8.68 -3.89
N ASP A 83 -5.95 7.80 -2.91
CA ASP A 83 -6.98 6.85 -2.47
C ASP A 83 -8.04 7.56 -1.62
N TYR A 84 -8.87 8.41 -2.23
CA TYR A 84 -9.89 9.23 -1.55
C TYR A 84 -11.03 8.38 -0.95
N TRP A 85 -11.29 7.20 -1.53
CA TRP A 85 -12.23 6.19 -1.05
C TRP A 85 -11.81 5.54 0.27
N TRP A 86 -10.53 5.67 0.65
CA TRP A 86 -9.98 4.99 1.83
C TRP A 86 -10.71 5.37 3.12
N ASN A 87 -11.13 4.38 3.87
CA ASN A 87 -11.93 4.53 5.07
C ASN A 87 -11.28 3.81 6.28
N THR A 88 -12.01 3.62 7.37
CA THR A 88 -11.54 2.80 8.48
C THR A 88 -11.35 1.34 8.03
N ALA A 89 -10.39 0.64 8.64
CA ALA A 89 -10.14 -0.78 8.32
C ALA A 89 -11.42 -1.63 8.43
N LYS A 90 -12.28 -1.33 9.43
CA LYS A 90 -13.57 -2.02 9.60
C LYS A 90 -14.45 -1.86 8.36
N LYS A 91 -14.70 -0.63 7.91
CA LYS A 91 -15.56 -0.38 6.73
C LYS A 91 -14.98 -0.98 5.45
N MET A 92 -13.66 -0.96 5.30
CA MET A 92 -13.00 -1.54 4.14
C MET A 92 -13.10 -3.07 4.13
N ASN A 93 -12.96 -3.71 5.28
CA ASN A 93 -13.16 -5.16 5.39
C ASN A 93 -14.62 -5.54 5.15
N GLU A 94 -15.58 -4.79 5.68
CA GLU A 94 -17.01 -4.98 5.38
C GLU A 94 -17.29 -4.87 3.87
N PHE A 95 -16.69 -3.91 3.18
CA PHE A 95 -16.79 -3.76 1.73
C PHE A 95 -16.19 -4.95 0.98
N ILE A 96 -15.01 -5.42 1.38
CA ILE A 96 -14.33 -6.60 0.83
C ILE A 96 -15.22 -7.84 0.99
N ASP A 97 -15.75 -8.06 2.19
CA ASP A 97 -16.59 -9.22 2.49
C ASP A 97 -17.91 -9.20 1.71
N GLN A 98 -18.56 -8.03 1.59
CA GLN A 98 -19.81 -7.86 0.84
C GLN A 98 -19.68 -8.18 -0.64
N HIS A 99 -18.50 -7.91 -1.24
CA HIS A 99 -18.26 -8.13 -2.67
C HIS A 99 -17.47 -9.40 -2.98
N GLY A 100 -17.04 -10.16 -1.94
CA GLY A 100 -16.26 -11.38 -2.14
C GLY A 100 -14.84 -11.16 -2.64
N PHE A 101 -14.22 -10.03 -2.34
CA PHE A 101 -12.84 -9.69 -2.75
C PHE A 101 -11.78 -10.34 -1.86
N TYR A 102 -11.88 -11.66 -1.65
CA TYR A 102 -11.12 -12.38 -0.63
C TYR A 102 -9.61 -12.48 -0.88
N THR A 103 -9.13 -12.11 -2.07
CA THR A 103 -7.70 -12.07 -2.37
C THR A 103 -7.04 -10.77 -1.90
N ILE A 104 -7.83 -9.75 -1.48
CA ILE A 104 -7.37 -8.43 -1.09
C ILE A 104 -7.36 -8.30 0.43
N LYS A 105 -6.25 -7.83 1.00
CA LYS A 105 -6.06 -7.53 2.42
C LYS A 105 -5.62 -6.09 2.62
N ILE A 106 -6.13 -5.46 3.68
CA ILE A 106 -5.86 -4.06 4.00
C ILE A 106 -4.69 -3.95 4.99
N LEU A 107 -3.61 -3.30 4.58
CA LEU A 107 -2.48 -2.97 5.45
C LEU A 107 -2.70 -1.57 6.05
N SER A 108 -3.19 -1.54 7.30
CA SER A 108 -3.52 -0.30 8.01
C SER A 108 -3.38 -0.50 9.51
N ASN A 109 -2.28 -0.08 10.10
CA ASN A 109 -1.93 -0.25 11.51
C ASN A 109 -1.74 -1.72 11.95
N ASN A 110 -1.54 -2.62 11.01
CA ASN A 110 -1.35 -4.06 11.20
C ASN A 110 -0.18 -4.55 10.35
N SER A 111 0.11 -5.83 10.41
CA SER A 111 1.05 -6.54 9.52
C SER A 111 0.42 -7.83 9.01
N TYR A 112 1.05 -8.41 8.00
CA TYR A 112 0.71 -9.75 7.49
C TYR A 112 1.95 -10.61 7.40
N SER A 113 1.86 -11.83 7.89
CA SER A 113 2.93 -12.82 7.76
C SER A 113 2.84 -13.52 6.40
N VAL A 114 3.95 -13.52 5.68
CA VAL A 114 4.15 -14.23 4.42
C VAL A 114 5.37 -15.12 4.61
N GLU A 115 5.16 -16.44 4.77
CA GLU A 115 6.18 -17.37 5.25
C GLU A 115 6.79 -16.90 6.58
N ASN A 116 8.08 -16.59 6.59
CA ASN A 116 8.82 -16.12 7.77
C ASN A 116 9.07 -14.60 7.77
N ILE A 117 8.40 -13.85 6.89
CA ILE A 117 8.55 -12.41 6.73
C ILE A 117 7.25 -11.70 7.12
N SER A 118 7.33 -10.65 7.92
CA SER A 118 6.20 -9.76 8.19
C SER A 118 6.20 -8.60 7.19
N ILE A 119 5.09 -8.43 6.49
CA ILE A 119 4.80 -7.28 5.64
C ILE A 119 4.21 -6.18 6.50
N CYS A 120 4.93 -5.08 6.63
CA CYS A 120 4.56 -3.89 7.39
C CYS A 120 4.48 -2.68 6.47
N GLY A 121 3.81 -1.62 6.90
CA GLY A 121 3.80 -0.38 6.13
C GLY A 121 2.79 0.65 6.58
N SER A 122 2.90 1.82 5.98
CA SER A 122 1.95 2.93 6.06
C SER A 122 2.06 3.78 4.80
N ARG A 123 1.23 4.83 4.70
CA ARG A 123 1.36 5.77 3.60
C ARG A 123 2.71 6.49 3.60
N GLY A 124 3.31 6.70 4.78
CA GLY A 124 4.43 7.62 4.93
C GLY A 124 3.98 9.09 4.83
N TRP A 125 4.92 10.00 4.70
CA TRP A 125 4.65 11.42 4.57
C TRP A 125 5.68 12.11 3.68
N LEU A 126 5.24 13.14 2.94
CA LEU A 126 6.12 14.05 2.21
C LEU A 126 6.78 15.04 3.18
N PHE A 127 7.94 15.53 2.80
CA PHE A 127 8.95 16.16 3.66
C PHE A 127 8.70 17.61 4.04
N ASP A 128 7.78 18.31 3.36
CA ASP A 128 7.54 19.72 3.62
C ASP A 128 6.57 19.87 4.79
N ILE A 129 7.12 20.06 5.98
CA ILE A 129 6.35 20.50 7.14
C ILE A 129 6.30 22.02 7.08
N ASN A 130 5.19 22.54 6.59
CA ASN A 130 5.01 23.98 6.43
C ASN A 130 4.22 24.61 7.60
N ASP A 131 3.49 23.80 8.37
CA ASP A 131 2.69 24.27 9.49
C ASP A 131 2.40 23.18 10.55
N GLU A 132 1.72 23.55 11.64
CA GLU A 132 1.29 22.62 12.70
C GLU A 132 0.37 21.49 12.20
N HIS A 133 -0.33 21.69 11.09
CA HIS A 133 -1.19 20.66 10.52
C HIS A 133 -0.34 19.53 9.94
N ASP A 134 0.68 19.88 9.18
CA ASP A 134 1.61 18.93 8.57
C ASP A 134 2.37 18.12 9.62
N GLU A 135 2.81 18.75 10.70
CA GLU A 135 3.43 18.07 11.85
C GLU A 135 2.48 17.04 12.49
N LYS A 136 1.21 17.42 12.69
CA LYS A 136 0.19 16.49 13.23
C LYS A 136 -0.06 15.30 12.30
N VAL A 137 -0.02 15.53 10.98
CA VAL A 137 -0.19 14.43 9.99
C VAL A 137 1.04 13.54 9.99
N LEU A 138 2.25 14.07 10.00
CA LEU A 138 3.49 13.30 10.11
C LEU A 138 3.47 12.43 11.37
N ASN A 139 3.23 13.01 12.54
CA ASN A 139 3.17 12.29 13.81
C ASN A 139 2.15 11.14 13.78
N ARG A 140 1.02 11.32 13.09
CA ARG A 140 0.01 10.29 12.89
C ARG A 140 0.52 9.15 11.97
N GLU A 141 1.22 9.48 10.90
CA GLU A 141 1.78 8.47 9.99
C GLU A 141 2.93 7.69 10.65
N VAL A 142 3.80 8.34 11.42
CA VAL A 142 4.82 7.68 12.25
C VAL A 142 4.16 6.71 13.25
N GLY A 143 3.08 7.15 13.92
CA GLY A 143 2.30 6.31 14.83
C GLY A 143 1.68 5.08 14.12
N ARG A 144 1.17 5.24 12.92
CA ARG A 144 0.63 4.14 12.10
C ARG A 144 1.70 3.14 11.69
N LEU A 145 2.84 3.63 11.23
CA LEU A 145 3.98 2.76 10.89
C LEU A 145 4.47 2.01 12.12
N LYS A 146 4.55 2.71 13.27
CA LYS A 146 4.92 2.07 14.54
C LYS A 146 3.97 0.93 14.90
N MET A 147 2.66 1.15 14.81
CA MET A 147 1.65 0.10 15.08
C MET A 147 1.82 -1.09 14.14
N SER A 148 2.04 -0.84 12.85
CA SER A 148 2.28 -1.89 11.87
C SER A 148 3.53 -2.71 12.20
N LEU A 149 4.63 -2.06 12.57
CA LEU A 149 5.86 -2.72 12.98
C LEU A 149 5.71 -3.50 14.30
N ASP A 150 4.94 -2.96 15.26
CA ASP A 150 4.71 -3.59 16.56
C ASP A 150 3.83 -4.84 16.45
N SER A 151 2.93 -4.89 15.47
CA SER A 151 2.06 -6.04 15.20
C SER A 151 2.78 -7.19 14.45
N ALA A 152 4.02 -6.98 14.02
CA ALA A 152 4.76 -7.97 13.25
C ALA A 152 5.15 -9.18 14.10
N GLU A 153 4.77 -10.36 13.65
CA GLU A 153 5.03 -11.64 14.33
C GLU A 153 6.38 -12.25 13.95
N CYS A 154 6.80 -12.03 12.68
CA CYS A 154 8.08 -12.57 12.21
C CYS A 154 9.22 -11.63 12.57
N ASP A 155 10.38 -12.23 12.71
CA ASP A 155 11.62 -11.50 12.96
C ASP A 155 12.02 -10.66 11.76
N GLU A 156 11.99 -11.23 10.56
CA GLU A 156 12.26 -10.51 9.33
C GLU A 156 11.05 -9.68 8.92
N LYS A 157 11.32 -8.46 8.47
CA LYS A 157 10.28 -7.51 8.08
C LYS A 157 10.64 -6.85 6.77
N ILE A 158 9.65 -6.72 5.89
CA ILE A 158 9.70 -5.82 4.74
C ILE A 158 8.70 -4.69 5.00
N VAL A 159 9.17 -3.45 4.88
CA VAL A 159 8.36 -2.26 5.11
C VAL A 159 8.06 -1.58 3.78
N PHE A 160 6.77 -1.37 3.52
CA PHE A 160 6.29 -0.67 2.35
C PHE A 160 5.75 0.71 2.74
N LEU A 161 6.18 1.72 2.03
CA LEU A 161 5.72 3.10 2.18
C LEU A 161 5.29 3.62 0.81
N HIS A 162 4.18 4.37 0.74
CA HIS A 162 3.79 5.04 -0.49
C HIS A 162 4.71 6.24 -0.75
N TYR A 163 4.90 7.10 0.25
CA TYR A 163 5.90 8.15 0.17
C TYR A 163 7.27 7.63 0.58
N PRO A 164 8.32 7.81 -0.26
CA PRO A 164 9.67 7.38 0.09
C PRO A 164 10.20 8.21 1.27
N PRO A 165 10.83 7.59 2.28
CA PRO A 165 11.38 8.32 3.44
C PRO A 165 12.68 9.07 3.11
N ILE A 166 13.26 8.86 1.95
CA ILE A 166 14.46 9.53 1.45
C ILE A 166 14.25 9.85 -0.03
N THR A 167 14.59 11.08 -0.42
CA THR A 167 14.72 11.51 -1.81
C THR A 167 16.13 12.05 -2.07
N THR A 168 16.40 12.56 -3.26
CA THR A 168 17.69 13.23 -3.57
C THR A 168 17.94 14.46 -2.71
N ASP A 169 16.87 15.16 -2.31
CA ASP A 169 16.97 16.51 -1.74
C ASP A 169 16.45 16.59 -0.30
N SER A 170 15.79 15.55 0.20
CA SER A 170 15.20 15.56 1.53
C SER A 170 15.07 14.16 2.14
N LYS A 171 14.85 14.12 3.47
CA LYS A 171 14.63 12.91 4.24
C LYS A 171 13.64 13.17 5.39
N CYS A 172 12.89 12.15 5.76
CA CYS A 172 12.01 12.17 6.92
C CYS A 172 12.71 11.46 8.07
N ASP A 173 13.35 12.23 8.96
CA ASP A 173 14.13 11.68 10.07
C ASP A 173 13.27 10.86 11.02
N GLU A 174 12.03 11.26 11.30
CA GLU A 174 11.11 10.57 12.21
C GLU A 174 10.79 9.15 11.72
N ILE A 175 10.59 8.96 10.42
CA ILE A 175 10.37 7.62 9.83
C ILE A 175 11.68 6.82 9.83
N LEU A 176 12.79 7.46 9.45
CA LEU A 176 14.12 6.81 9.40
C LEU A 176 14.58 6.35 10.77
N ASP A 177 14.41 7.18 11.80
CA ASP A 177 14.74 6.83 13.19
C ASP A 177 13.92 5.63 13.67
N LEU A 178 12.61 5.61 13.36
CA LEU A 178 11.75 4.48 13.70
C LEU A 178 12.21 3.18 13.04
N LEU A 179 12.61 3.23 11.77
CA LEU A 179 13.12 2.06 11.04
C LEU A 179 14.48 1.62 11.59
N THR A 180 15.39 2.56 11.88
CA THR A 180 16.74 2.30 12.38
C THR A 180 16.72 1.68 13.78
N ILE A 181 15.93 2.20 14.71
CA ILE A 181 15.79 1.68 16.08
C ILE A 181 15.34 0.20 16.06
N ARG A 182 14.51 -0.18 15.10
CA ARG A 182 14.03 -1.56 14.97
C ARG A 182 15.07 -2.52 14.40
N ILE A 183 15.98 -2.05 13.55
CA ILE A 183 17.09 -2.83 13.01
C ILE A 183 18.14 -3.08 14.10
N ILE A 184 18.51 -2.06 14.86
CA ILE A 184 19.57 -2.14 15.89
C ILE A 184 19.18 -3.03 17.08
N LYS A 185 17.91 -3.12 17.44
CA LYS A 185 17.47 -4.00 18.55
C LYS A 185 17.73 -5.49 18.29
N LYS A 186 17.97 -5.91 17.06
CA LYS A 186 18.28 -7.30 16.69
C LYS A 186 19.78 -7.65 16.77
N THR A 187 20.67 -6.65 16.84
CA THR A 187 22.12 -6.88 16.78
C THR A 187 22.77 -6.96 18.16
N LYS A 188 22.01 -6.97 19.25
CA LYS A 188 22.55 -7.26 20.58
C LYS A 188 22.41 -8.75 20.88
N LEU A 189 23.45 -9.49 20.51
CA LEU A 189 23.85 -10.76 21.13
C LEU A 189 24.32 -10.51 22.56
#